data_d0fdc6d2479f9e14cc6c8a573214713b
#
_entry.id   d0fdc6d2479f9e14cc6c8a573214713b
#
_cell.length_a   1.000
_cell.length_b   1.000
_cell.length_c   1.000
_cell.angle_alpha   90.00
_cell.angle_beta   90.00
_cell.angle_gamma   90.00
#
_symmetry.space_group_name_H-M   'P 1'
#
loop_
_entity.id
_entity.type
_entity.pdbx_description
1 polymer ?
#
loop_
_entity_poly.entity_id
_entity_poly.type
_entity_poly.pdbx_seq_one_letter_code
_entity_poly.pdbx_strand_id
1 'polypeptide(L)'
;MGSFLRNRKFREIVQQAVVLSIVAALLVAMVMNTRASLEAQSLTTEFGFLDRSTGWDFSFSVLPFSISDTYRKTMLIGLLNTLLLGSLGIFFATLIGIVIGLIRTSRNKLFSSLGTVYVEIFRNVPLILQGVFWYSIVSHLPRPRSAISIGDAFFLSGRGFYFPVLNIAMWSVVLMFLLLVSWLIFLPWIRHRIERPSRYHQIKRTGWLILPVILVGIAYLARVPDTPLVNYPALKGLNFKGGMRMPPELSALVIAIALYGGAYIGEVVRAGLMSVPRGQIEAGFVNGLKNYHIFSRIRLPLAIRAVLPSLTNQYVQLMKATTIGIVVGFSDFFMIISTSINQSGQTLELLAILMGGFLMINLTIAFVMNTINKKIAIKGYEVKS
;
A
#
# COMPACT_ATOMS: atom_id res chain seq x y z
N MET A 1 56.69 3.50 -5.58
CA MET A 1 55.36 3.85 -6.11
C MET A 1 54.61 2.68 -6.77
N GLY A 2 55.27 1.57 -7.12
CA GLY A 2 54.65 0.43 -7.84
C GLY A 2 53.88 -0.62 -7.01
N SER A 3 53.99 -0.63 -5.66
CA SER A 3 53.37 -1.68 -4.83
C SER A 3 51.89 -1.42 -4.52
N PHE A 4 51.42 -0.16 -4.51
CA PHE A 4 50.05 0.21 -4.23
C PHE A 4 49.10 -0.18 -5.38
N LEU A 5 49.51 -0.09 -6.63
CA LEU A 5 48.73 -0.47 -7.81
C LEU A 5 48.53 -2.00 -7.95
N ARG A 6 49.32 -2.79 -7.23
CA ARG A 6 49.24 -4.25 -7.26
C ARG A 6 48.19 -4.82 -6.27
N ASN A 7 47.72 -3.99 -5.34
CA ASN A 7 46.67 -4.40 -4.36
C ASN A 7 45.29 -4.36 -5.02
N ARG A 8 44.64 -5.53 -5.13
CA ARG A 8 43.33 -5.71 -5.74
C ARG A 8 42.26 -4.80 -5.09
N LYS A 9 42.24 -4.70 -3.76
CA LYS A 9 41.31 -3.83 -3.02
C LYS A 9 41.52 -2.34 -3.34
N PHE A 10 42.77 -1.91 -3.49
CA PHE A 10 43.08 -0.53 -3.84
C PHE A 10 42.58 -0.17 -5.24
N ARG A 11 42.76 -1.07 -6.22
CA ARG A 11 42.22 -0.86 -7.58
C ARG A 11 40.70 -0.81 -7.61
N GLU A 12 40.02 -1.68 -6.85
CA GLU A 12 38.58 -1.69 -6.74
C GLU A 12 38.06 -0.35 -6.12
N ILE A 13 38.71 0.16 -5.07
CA ILE A 13 38.39 1.47 -4.49
C ILE A 13 38.62 2.62 -5.47
N VAL A 14 39.76 2.61 -6.17
CA VAL A 14 40.04 3.65 -7.17
C VAL A 14 39.06 3.61 -8.32
N GLN A 15 38.72 2.41 -8.84
CA GLN A 15 37.70 2.28 -9.88
C GLN A 15 36.32 2.79 -9.43
N GLN A 16 35.89 2.45 -8.21
CA GLN A 16 34.65 2.95 -7.64
C GLN A 16 34.69 4.48 -7.46
N ALA A 17 35.80 5.03 -6.96
CA ALA A 17 35.96 6.48 -6.81
C ALA A 17 35.94 7.21 -8.15
N VAL A 18 36.57 6.66 -9.18
CA VAL A 18 36.55 7.22 -10.55
C VAL A 18 35.13 7.21 -11.12
N VAL A 19 34.44 6.07 -11.02
CA VAL A 19 33.01 5.98 -11.48
C VAL A 19 32.14 6.96 -10.75
N LEU A 20 32.24 7.03 -9.41
CA LEU A 20 31.50 7.99 -8.58
C LEU A 20 31.81 9.44 -8.97
N SER A 21 33.10 9.76 -9.22
CA SER A 21 33.49 11.11 -9.63
C SER A 21 32.93 11.47 -11.00
N ILE A 22 32.95 10.54 -11.96
CA ILE A 22 32.34 10.76 -13.28
C ILE A 22 30.82 11.00 -13.15
N VAL A 23 30.16 10.16 -12.40
CA VAL A 23 28.69 10.32 -12.16
C VAL A 23 28.39 11.66 -11.47
N ALA A 24 29.17 12.02 -10.45
CA ALA A 24 29.03 13.30 -9.76
C ALA A 24 29.28 14.49 -10.72
N ALA A 25 30.33 14.42 -11.53
CA ALA A 25 30.62 15.47 -12.52
C ALA A 25 29.52 15.62 -13.56
N LEU A 26 28.95 14.51 -14.06
CA LEU A 26 27.82 14.52 -14.98
C LEU A 26 26.58 15.14 -14.33
N LEU A 27 26.28 14.80 -13.08
CA LEU A 27 25.16 15.39 -12.34
C LEU A 27 25.35 16.89 -12.13
N VAL A 28 26.53 17.31 -11.74
CA VAL A 28 26.85 18.75 -11.60
C VAL A 28 26.72 19.47 -12.93
N ALA A 29 27.27 18.92 -14.02
CA ALA A 29 27.15 19.49 -15.35
C ALA A 29 25.69 19.60 -15.80
N MET A 30 24.86 18.55 -15.55
CA MET A 30 23.41 18.60 -15.82
C MET A 30 22.74 19.74 -15.04
N VAL A 31 23.00 19.85 -13.74
CA VAL A 31 22.40 20.91 -12.89
C VAL A 31 22.82 22.29 -13.37
N MET A 32 24.10 22.49 -13.69
CA MET A 32 24.61 23.77 -14.20
C MET A 32 23.98 24.13 -15.55
N ASN A 33 23.93 23.17 -16.49
CA ASN A 33 23.33 23.39 -17.80
C ASN A 33 21.81 23.68 -17.69
N THR A 34 21.12 22.97 -16.81
CA THR A 34 19.70 23.19 -16.53
C THR A 34 19.49 24.60 -15.95
N ARG A 35 20.29 25.02 -14.97
CA ARG A 35 20.22 26.39 -14.42
C ARG A 35 20.44 27.44 -15.49
N ALA A 36 21.49 27.31 -16.29
CA ALA A 36 21.78 28.25 -17.39
C ALA A 36 20.61 28.31 -18.39
N SER A 37 20.00 27.16 -18.73
CA SER A 37 18.85 27.12 -19.64
C SER A 37 17.61 27.78 -19.04
N LEU A 38 17.38 27.64 -17.74
CA LEU A 38 16.26 28.27 -17.03
C LEU A 38 16.44 29.80 -16.93
N GLU A 39 17.64 30.25 -16.59
CA GLU A 39 17.98 31.67 -16.56
C GLU A 39 17.81 32.32 -17.94
N ALA A 40 18.23 31.63 -19.02
CA ALA A 40 18.04 32.06 -20.39
C ALA A 40 16.55 32.18 -20.79
N GLN A 41 15.66 31.42 -20.17
CA GLN A 41 14.22 31.44 -20.39
C GLN A 41 13.48 32.31 -19.38
N SER A 42 14.21 33.06 -18.53
CA SER A 42 13.64 33.89 -17.43
C SER A 42 12.73 33.10 -16.47
N LEU A 43 12.98 31.79 -16.34
CA LEU A 43 12.27 30.93 -15.40
C LEU A 43 13.00 30.93 -14.06
N THR A 44 12.32 31.40 -13.02
CA THR A 44 12.85 31.39 -11.65
C THR A 44 12.47 30.05 -10.99
N THR A 45 13.44 29.34 -10.43
CA THR A 45 13.21 28.15 -9.61
C THR A 45 12.93 28.59 -8.18
N GLU A 46 11.68 28.80 -7.84
CA GLU A 46 11.26 29.21 -6.52
C GLU A 46 10.14 28.31 -5.98
N PHE A 47 10.25 27.92 -4.72
CA PHE A 47 9.19 27.17 -4.03
C PHE A 47 8.09 28.06 -3.44
N GLY A 48 8.15 29.37 -3.64
CA GLY A 48 7.15 30.33 -3.14
C GLY A 48 5.73 30.10 -3.69
N PHE A 49 5.60 29.43 -4.85
CA PHE A 49 4.28 29.05 -5.39
C PHE A 49 3.53 28.09 -4.49
N LEU A 50 4.22 27.31 -3.66
CA LEU A 50 3.59 26.32 -2.77
C LEU A 50 2.59 26.93 -1.79
N ASP A 51 2.76 28.19 -1.45
CA ASP A 51 1.87 28.93 -0.53
C ASP A 51 0.78 29.72 -1.25
N ARG A 52 0.75 29.68 -2.60
CA ARG A 52 -0.33 30.25 -3.41
C ARG A 52 -1.55 29.31 -3.41
N SER A 53 -2.73 29.88 -3.60
CA SER A 53 -3.97 29.12 -3.83
C SER A 53 -3.92 28.36 -5.15
N THR A 54 -4.49 27.13 -5.16
CA THR A 54 -4.53 26.31 -6.38
C THR A 54 -5.53 26.83 -7.41
N GLY A 55 -6.70 27.32 -6.96
CA GLY A 55 -7.75 27.83 -7.85
C GLY A 55 -8.50 26.77 -8.66
N TRP A 56 -8.22 25.49 -8.49
CA TRP A 56 -8.88 24.38 -9.18
C TRP A 56 -9.34 23.30 -8.21
N ASP A 57 -10.32 22.48 -8.63
CA ASP A 57 -10.95 21.42 -7.85
C ASP A 57 -10.64 20.03 -8.40
N PHE A 58 -10.87 18.99 -7.61
CA PHE A 58 -10.65 17.61 -7.99
C PHE A 58 -11.68 16.64 -7.37
N SER A 59 -11.81 15.45 -7.97
CA SER A 59 -12.93 14.53 -7.75
C SER A 59 -13.01 13.94 -6.34
N PHE A 60 -11.87 13.75 -5.66
CA PHE A 60 -11.80 13.07 -4.37
C PHE A 60 -10.71 13.65 -3.46
N SER A 61 -11.03 13.79 -2.19
CA SER A 61 -10.11 14.24 -1.14
C SER A 61 -10.36 13.48 0.16
N VAL A 62 -9.30 12.95 0.76
CA VAL A 62 -9.33 12.34 2.10
C VAL A 62 -9.51 13.40 3.18
N LEU A 63 -8.96 14.61 2.97
CA LEU A 63 -9.10 15.75 3.87
C LEU A 63 -10.06 16.79 3.28
N PRO A 64 -10.71 17.61 4.13
CA PRO A 64 -11.48 18.73 3.65
C PRO A 64 -10.63 19.66 2.75
N PHE A 65 -11.14 19.95 1.57
CA PHE A 65 -10.46 20.74 0.54
C PHE A 65 -11.34 21.90 0.07
N SER A 66 -10.68 23.01 -0.23
CA SER A 66 -11.27 24.18 -0.87
C SER A 66 -10.35 24.67 -1.99
N ILE A 67 -10.91 25.25 -3.04
CA ILE A 67 -10.14 25.85 -4.15
C ILE A 67 -9.22 26.99 -3.72
N SER A 68 -9.44 27.56 -2.53
CA SER A 68 -8.56 28.57 -1.89
C SER A 68 -7.38 27.94 -1.15
N ASP A 69 -7.34 26.60 -1.01
CA ASP A 69 -6.22 25.91 -0.35
C ASP A 69 -4.94 26.01 -1.19
N THR A 70 -3.81 25.97 -0.49
CA THR A 70 -2.48 26.12 -1.08
C THR A 70 -2.05 24.85 -1.83
N TYR A 71 -1.13 25.02 -2.80
CA TYR A 71 -0.48 23.90 -3.48
C TYR A 71 0.13 22.89 -2.49
N ARG A 72 0.73 23.37 -1.39
CA ARG A 72 1.28 22.52 -0.33
C ARG A 72 0.24 21.56 0.25
N LYS A 73 -0.94 22.09 0.62
CA LYS A 73 -2.05 21.27 1.16
C LYS A 73 -2.58 20.31 0.11
N THR A 74 -2.73 20.77 -1.12
CA THR A 74 -3.23 19.95 -2.23
C THR A 74 -2.30 18.78 -2.55
N MET A 75 -0.98 18.99 -2.54
CA MET A 75 0.01 17.94 -2.70
C MET A 75 -0.03 16.91 -1.54
N LEU A 76 -0.20 17.40 -0.31
CA LEU A 76 -0.38 16.51 0.84
C LEU A 76 -1.64 15.63 0.66
N ILE A 77 -2.74 16.21 0.18
CA ILE A 77 -3.96 15.45 -0.12
C ILE A 77 -3.69 14.39 -1.19
N GLY A 78 -3.00 14.74 -2.28
CA GLY A 78 -2.62 13.77 -3.31
C GLY A 78 -1.78 12.62 -2.78
N LEU A 79 -0.82 12.92 -1.91
CA LEU A 79 0.00 11.92 -1.22
C LEU A 79 -0.87 10.98 -0.36
N LEU A 80 -1.81 11.54 0.41
CA LEU A 80 -2.73 10.76 1.24
C LEU A 80 -3.71 9.93 0.40
N ASN A 81 -4.21 10.46 -0.72
CA ASN A 81 -5.05 9.73 -1.66
C ASN A 81 -4.28 8.53 -2.27
N THR A 82 -3.01 8.73 -2.62
CA THR A 82 -2.13 7.66 -3.10
C THR A 82 -1.93 6.58 -2.03
N LEU A 83 -1.66 6.99 -0.79
CA LEU A 83 -1.51 6.06 0.33
C LEU A 83 -2.80 5.28 0.60
N LEU A 84 -3.96 5.93 0.53
CA LEU A 84 -5.26 5.27 0.68
C LEU A 84 -5.47 4.22 -0.42
N LEU A 85 -5.36 4.62 -1.69
CA LEU A 85 -5.53 3.72 -2.83
C LEU A 85 -4.55 2.55 -2.77
N GLY A 86 -3.26 2.85 -2.56
CA GLY A 86 -2.22 1.83 -2.49
C GLY A 86 -2.41 0.87 -1.31
N SER A 87 -2.76 1.38 -0.13
CA SER A 87 -3.00 0.54 1.06
C SER A 87 -4.20 -0.39 0.87
N LEU A 88 -5.33 0.12 0.36
CA LEU A 88 -6.50 -0.69 0.05
C LEU A 88 -6.19 -1.72 -1.03
N GLY A 89 -5.53 -1.31 -2.12
CA GLY A 89 -5.14 -2.20 -3.21
C GLY A 89 -4.22 -3.32 -2.73
N ILE A 90 -3.17 -3.00 -1.96
CA ILE A 90 -2.23 -3.99 -1.39
C ILE A 90 -2.94 -4.92 -0.41
N PHE A 91 -3.82 -4.40 0.43
CA PHE A 91 -4.58 -5.22 1.38
C PHE A 91 -5.42 -6.27 0.67
N PHE A 92 -6.25 -5.88 -0.29
CA PHE A 92 -7.08 -6.82 -1.04
C PHE A 92 -6.27 -7.72 -1.96
N ALA A 93 -5.21 -7.20 -2.60
CA ALA A 93 -4.28 -8.01 -3.39
C ALA A 93 -3.62 -9.11 -2.56
N THR A 94 -3.26 -8.81 -1.30
CA THR A 94 -2.67 -9.79 -0.39
C THR A 94 -3.66 -10.89 -0.01
N LEU A 95 -4.90 -10.52 0.31
CA LEU A 95 -5.96 -11.49 0.62
C LEU A 95 -6.22 -12.43 -0.58
N ILE A 96 -6.45 -11.85 -1.75
CA ILE A 96 -6.66 -12.62 -2.99
C ILE A 96 -5.44 -13.48 -3.30
N GLY A 97 -4.24 -12.91 -3.20
CA GLY A 97 -3.00 -13.61 -3.50
C GLY A 97 -2.73 -14.80 -2.58
N ILE A 98 -3.03 -14.69 -1.28
CA ILE A 98 -2.95 -15.83 -0.36
C ILE A 98 -3.91 -16.95 -0.79
N VAL A 99 -5.17 -16.61 -1.09
CA VAL A 99 -6.18 -17.59 -1.53
C VAL A 99 -5.76 -18.25 -2.83
N ILE A 100 -5.36 -17.48 -3.83
CA ILE A 100 -4.93 -18.00 -5.13
C ILE A 100 -3.66 -18.85 -5.01
N GLY A 101 -2.66 -18.40 -4.23
CA GLY A 101 -1.45 -19.18 -3.99
C GLY A 101 -1.73 -20.52 -3.33
N LEU A 102 -2.64 -20.58 -2.35
CA LEU A 102 -3.08 -21.82 -1.71
C LEU A 102 -3.83 -22.72 -2.68
N ILE A 103 -4.78 -22.18 -3.43
CA ILE A 103 -5.58 -22.92 -4.44
C ILE A 103 -4.65 -23.55 -5.48
N ARG A 104 -3.65 -22.85 -5.98
CA ARG A 104 -2.68 -23.34 -6.96
C ARG A 104 -1.74 -24.44 -6.43
N THR A 105 -1.59 -24.57 -5.11
CA THR A 105 -0.83 -25.68 -4.50
C THR A 105 -1.72 -26.86 -4.10
N SER A 106 -3.02 -26.81 -4.40
CA SER A 106 -3.97 -27.88 -4.12
C SER A 106 -3.66 -29.14 -4.94
N ARG A 107 -3.92 -30.31 -4.34
CA ARG A 107 -3.88 -31.61 -5.05
C ARG A 107 -5.04 -31.77 -6.04
N ASN A 108 -6.13 -31.04 -5.85
CA ASN A 108 -7.27 -31.04 -6.75
C ASN A 108 -6.92 -30.26 -8.02
N LYS A 109 -6.88 -30.95 -9.15
CA LYS A 109 -6.52 -30.38 -10.46
C LYS A 109 -7.46 -29.26 -10.89
N LEU A 110 -8.77 -29.36 -10.58
CA LEU A 110 -9.74 -28.33 -10.92
C LEU A 110 -9.41 -27.00 -10.23
N PHE A 111 -9.21 -27.02 -8.92
CA PHE A 111 -8.84 -25.81 -8.17
C PHE A 111 -7.50 -25.24 -8.63
N SER A 112 -6.49 -26.09 -8.83
CA SER A 112 -5.19 -25.65 -9.32
C SER A 112 -5.28 -25.01 -10.71
N SER A 113 -6.08 -25.57 -11.62
CA SER A 113 -6.31 -25.00 -12.95
C SER A 113 -7.03 -23.65 -12.87
N LEU A 114 -8.09 -23.52 -12.07
CA LEU A 114 -8.80 -22.24 -11.89
C LEU A 114 -7.87 -21.14 -11.38
N GLY A 115 -7.04 -21.45 -10.38
CA GLY A 115 -6.05 -20.51 -9.88
C GLY A 115 -4.98 -20.15 -10.92
N THR A 116 -4.62 -21.08 -11.80
CA THR A 116 -3.67 -20.83 -12.89
C THR A 116 -4.28 -19.93 -13.95
N VAL A 117 -5.51 -20.20 -14.39
CA VAL A 117 -6.24 -19.36 -15.35
C VAL A 117 -6.38 -17.94 -14.81
N TYR A 118 -6.75 -17.77 -13.54
CA TYR A 118 -6.81 -16.45 -12.92
C TYR A 118 -5.46 -15.70 -13.04
N VAL A 119 -4.37 -16.35 -12.66
CA VAL A 119 -3.04 -15.72 -12.70
C VAL A 119 -2.62 -15.37 -14.12
N GLU A 120 -2.87 -16.26 -15.10
CA GLU A 120 -2.55 -16.00 -16.51
C GLU A 120 -3.34 -14.83 -17.08
N ILE A 121 -4.63 -14.70 -16.75
CA ILE A 121 -5.45 -13.58 -17.19
C ILE A 121 -4.93 -12.27 -16.60
N PHE A 122 -4.87 -12.16 -15.27
CA PHE A 122 -4.61 -10.87 -14.62
C PHE A 122 -3.15 -10.42 -14.71
N ARG A 123 -2.18 -11.31 -14.93
CA ARG A 123 -0.78 -10.93 -15.17
C ARG A 123 -0.50 -10.51 -16.60
N ASN A 124 -1.20 -11.08 -17.58
CA ASN A 124 -0.94 -10.82 -19.01
C ASN A 124 -1.73 -9.63 -19.54
N VAL A 125 -2.82 -9.21 -18.89
CA VAL A 125 -3.55 -8.00 -19.23
C VAL A 125 -2.89 -6.79 -18.56
N PRO A 126 -2.49 -5.74 -19.31
CA PRO A 126 -1.91 -4.53 -18.73
C PRO A 126 -2.82 -3.90 -17.67
N LEU A 127 -2.24 -3.50 -16.53
CA LEU A 127 -3.01 -2.95 -15.41
C LEU A 127 -3.84 -1.72 -15.79
N ILE A 128 -3.32 -0.87 -16.69
CA ILE A 128 -4.03 0.32 -17.17
C ILE A 128 -5.35 -0.05 -17.86
N LEU A 129 -5.36 -1.11 -18.65
CA LEU A 129 -6.58 -1.60 -19.32
C LEU A 129 -7.56 -2.15 -18.29
N GLN A 130 -7.07 -2.86 -17.26
CA GLN A 130 -7.92 -3.32 -16.16
C GLN A 130 -8.54 -2.13 -15.42
N GLY A 131 -7.77 -1.05 -15.15
CA GLY A 131 -8.27 0.17 -14.51
C GLY A 131 -9.43 0.79 -15.29
N VAL A 132 -9.26 0.99 -16.59
CA VAL A 132 -10.32 1.53 -17.48
C VAL A 132 -11.52 0.60 -17.55
N PHE A 133 -11.30 -0.71 -17.69
CA PHE A 133 -12.36 -1.72 -17.74
C PHE A 133 -13.23 -1.70 -16.48
N TRP A 134 -12.61 -1.78 -15.30
CA TRP A 134 -13.34 -1.76 -14.03
C TRP A 134 -14.02 -0.41 -13.78
N TYR A 135 -13.39 0.70 -14.19
CA TYR A 135 -14.00 2.01 -14.11
C TYR A 135 -15.26 2.10 -14.99
N SER A 136 -15.19 1.56 -16.21
CA SER A 136 -16.36 1.48 -17.09
C SER A 136 -17.50 0.67 -16.44
N ILE A 137 -17.20 -0.49 -15.86
CA ILE A 137 -18.21 -1.31 -15.17
C ILE A 137 -18.83 -0.54 -13.99
N VAL A 138 -18.00 0.03 -13.12
CA VAL A 138 -18.48 0.71 -11.90
C VAL A 138 -19.30 1.96 -12.24
N SER A 139 -18.87 2.74 -13.23
CA SER A 139 -19.57 3.96 -13.65
C SER A 139 -20.90 3.71 -14.35
N HIS A 140 -21.07 2.51 -14.96
CA HIS A 140 -22.34 2.10 -15.59
C HIS A 140 -23.29 1.34 -14.65
N LEU A 141 -22.96 1.22 -13.37
CA LEU A 141 -23.89 0.69 -12.37
C LEU A 141 -25.17 1.54 -12.29
N PRO A 142 -26.29 0.99 -11.74
CA PRO A 142 -27.53 1.70 -11.64
C PRO A 142 -27.41 3.08 -10.97
N ARG A 143 -28.34 3.99 -11.31
CA ARG A 143 -28.40 5.32 -10.67
C ARG A 143 -28.73 5.20 -9.18
N PRO A 144 -28.42 6.19 -8.32
CA PRO A 144 -28.67 6.12 -6.88
C PRO A 144 -30.10 5.72 -6.47
N ARG A 145 -31.11 6.14 -7.25
CA ARG A 145 -32.52 5.77 -6.99
C ARG A 145 -32.83 4.28 -7.21
N SER A 146 -32.07 3.62 -8.06
CA SER A 146 -32.16 2.19 -8.35
C SER A 146 -30.89 1.43 -7.94
N ALA A 147 -30.15 1.98 -6.97
CA ALA A 147 -28.93 1.37 -6.47
C ALA A 147 -29.15 -0.04 -5.95
N ILE A 148 -28.18 -0.90 -6.14
CA ILE A 148 -28.17 -2.23 -5.55
C ILE A 148 -27.91 -2.06 -4.06
N SER A 149 -28.90 -2.44 -3.21
CA SER A 149 -28.79 -2.37 -1.76
C SER A 149 -28.44 -3.73 -1.17
N ILE A 150 -27.58 -3.73 -0.15
CA ILE A 150 -27.26 -4.90 0.66
C ILE A 150 -27.57 -4.56 2.11
N GLY A 151 -28.67 -5.10 2.65
CA GLY A 151 -29.08 -4.91 4.02
C GLY A 151 -29.40 -3.46 4.40
N ASP A 152 -29.91 -2.64 3.48
CA ASP A 152 -30.25 -1.22 3.67
C ASP A 152 -29.15 -0.32 4.26
N ALA A 153 -27.94 -0.82 4.31
CA ALA A 153 -26.77 -0.12 4.85
C ALA A 153 -25.68 0.14 3.79
N PHE A 154 -25.59 -0.73 2.81
CA PHE A 154 -24.58 -0.66 1.74
C PHE A 154 -25.28 -0.47 0.41
N PHE A 155 -24.85 0.53 -0.36
CA PHE A 155 -25.45 0.84 -1.65
C PHE A 155 -24.37 0.90 -2.72
N LEU A 156 -24.64 0.25 -3.85
CA LEU A 156 -23.79 0.18 -5.01
C LEU A 156 -24.47 0.87 -6.19
N SER A 157 -23.87 1.92 -6.69
CA SER A 157 -24.40 2.73 -7.80
C SER A 157 -23.30 3.25 -8.70
N GLY A 158 -23.67 3.76 -9.90
CA GLY A 158 -22.72 4.42 -10.79
C GLY A 158 -22.05 5.69 -10.24
N ARG A 159 -22.51 6.19 -9.10
CA ARG A 159 -21.85 7.27 -8.35
C ARG A 159 -20.88 6.78 -7.27
N GLY A 160 -20.70 5.47 -7.13
CA GLY A 160 -19.78 4.82 -6.22
C GLY A 160 -20.44 3.91 -5.20
N PHE A 161 -19.64 3.42 -4.28
CA PHE A 161 -20.04 2.66 -3.11
C PHE A 161 -20.37 3.58 -1.95
N TYR A 162 -21.50 3.30 -1.27
CA TYR A 162 -21.89 3.99 -0.05
C TYR A 162 -22.00 2.98 1.08
N PHE A 163 -21.42 3.32 2.24
CA PHE A 163 -21.41 2.44 3.40
C PHE A 163 -21.48 3.24 4.71
N PRO A 164 -21.94 2.62 5.81
CA PRO A 164 -22.02 3.27 7.10
C PRO A 164 -20.65 3.71 7.60
N VAL A 165 -20.58 4.85 8.28
CA VAL A 165 -19.37 5.36 8.91
C VAL A 165 -19.66 5.80 10.35
N LEU A 166 -18.65 5.73 11.21
CA LEU A 166 -18.74 6.25 12.56
C LEU A 166 -18.64 7.78 12.57
N ASN A 167 -19.60 8.46 13.19
CA ASN A 167 -19.56 9.91 13.44
C ASN A 167 -18.66 10.22 14.64
N ILE A 168 -17.37 10.10 14.44
CA ILE A 168 -16.35 10.34 15.48
C ILE A 168 -15.36 11.40 15.01
N ALA A 169 -14.81 12.14 15.96
CA ALA A 169 -13.82 13.16 15.68
C ALA A 169 -12.54 12.54 15.08
N MET A 170 -11.93 13.20 14.09
CA MET A 170 -10.76 12.68 13.36
C MET A 170 -9.59 12.34 14.28
N TRP A 171 -9.36 13.11 15.34
CA TRP A 171 -8.32 12.82 16.33
C TRP A 171 -8.48 11.45 17.00
N SER A 172 -9.73 10.98 17.19
CA SER A 172 -9.99 9.67 17.80
C SER A 172 -9.64 8.51 16.86
N VAL A 173 -9.83 8.67 15.56
CA VAL A 173 -9.38 7.69 14.56
C VAL A 173 -7.86 7.52 14.62
N VAL A 174 -7.13 8.64 14.68
CA VAL A 174 -5.67 8.63 14.83
C VAL A 174 -5.27 7.98 16.17
N LEU A 175 -5.95 8.33 17.26
CA LEU A 175 -5.68 7.74 18.58
C LEU A 175 -5.93 6.21 18.59
N MET A 176 -7.05 5.76 18.03
CA MET A 176 -7.37 4.33 17.93
C MET A 176 -6.34 3.58 17.07
N PHE A 177 -5.89 4.19 15.97
CA PHE A 177 -4.83 3.62 15.13
C PHE A 177 -3.51 3.52 15.90
N LEU A 178 -3.10 4.59 16.61
CA LEU A 178 -1.89 4.59 17.43
C LEU A 178 -1.96 3.55 18.55
N LEU A 179 -3.10 3.38 19.21
CA LEU A 179 -3.31 2.36 20.22
C LEU A 179 -3.18 0.95 19.66
N LEU A 180 -3.77 0.70 18.49
CA LEU A 180 -3.65 -0.59 17.82
C LEU A 180 -2.18 -0.89 17.44
N VAL A 181 -1.50 0.08 16.84
CA VAL A 181 -0.08 -0.06 16.45
C VAL A 181 0.80 -0.25 17.68
N SER A 182 0.60 0.54 18.73
CA SER A 182 1.36 0.40 19.99
C SER A 182 1.15 -0.97 20.63
N TRP A 183 -0.08 -1.49 20.60
CA TRP A 183 -0.40 -2.84 21.08
C TRP A 183 0.33 -3.91 20.26
N LEU A 184 0.34 -3.79 18.93
CA LEU A 184 1.05 -4.72 18.05
C LEU A 184 2.57 -4.69 18.26
N ILE A 185 3.13 -3.53 18.59
CA ILE A 185 4.56 -3.38 18.93
C ILE A 185 4.85 -3.90 20.34
N PHE A 186 3.96 -3.64 21.30
CA PHE A 186 4.10 -4.05 22.69
C PHE A 186 4.12 -5.57 22.88
N LEU A 187 3.29 -6.30 22.13
CA LEU A 187 3.21 -7.77 22.21
C LEU A 187 4.56 -8.48 22.01
N PRO A 188 5.34 -8.25 20.93
CA PRO A 188 6.65 -8.87 20.77
C PRO A 188 7.67 -8.35 21.79
N TRP A 189 7.59 -7.07 22.18
CA TRP A 189 8.48 -6.48 23.17
C TRP A 189 8.32 -7.15 24.53
N ILE A 190 7.10 -7.31 25.02
CA ILE A 190 6.83 -7.93 26.31
C ILE A 190 7.13 -9.43 26.32
N ARG A 191 7.02 -10.11 25.17
CA ARG A 191 7.41 -11.52 25.04
C ARG A 191 8.87 -11.77 25.38
N HIS A 192 9.77 -10.82 25.10
CA HIS A 192 11.19 -10.92 25.45
C HIS A 192 11.48 -10.61 26.91
N ARG A 193 10.55 -9.96 27.62
CA ARG A 193 10.71 -9.57 29.04
C ARG A 193 10.06 -10.55 30.02
N ILE A 194 9.13 -11.37 29.56
CA ILE A 194 8.40 -12.32 30.40
C ILE A 194 9.01 -13.71 30.26
N GLU A 195 9.60 -14.21 31.34
CA GLU A 195 10.19 -15.56 31.41
C GLU A 195 9.12 -16.66 31.42
N ARG A 196 7.94 -16.40 32.00
CA ARG A 196 6.85 -17.39 32.11
C ARG A 196 5.91 -17.33 30.91
N PRO A 197 5.88 -18.35 30.02
CA PRO A 197 5.02 -18.37 28.83
C PRO A 197 3.53 -18.22 29.15
N SER A 198 3.07 -18.76 30.28
CA SER A 198 1.67 -18.64 30.72
C SER A 198 1.24 -17.20 30.96
N ARG A 199 2.07 -16.36 31.59
CA ARG A 199 1.80 -14.93 31.79
C ARG A 199 1.73 -14.18 30.47
N TYR A 200 2.62 -14.47 29.53
CA TYR A 200 2.55 -13.87 28.19
C TYR A 200 1.23 -14.19 27.49
N HIS A 201 0.80 -15.46 27.52
CA HIS A 201 -0.47 -15.88 26.90
C HIS A 201 -1.68 -15.21 27.58
N GLN A 202 -1.65 -15.05 28.90
CA GLN A 202 -2.69 -14.31 29.62
C GLN A 202 -2.74 -12.84 29.18
N ILE A 203 -1.63 -12.11 29.21
CA ILE A 203 -1.56 -10.70 28.81
C ILE A 203 -2.03 -10.52 27.36
N LYS A 204 -1.56 -11.38 26.46
CA LYS A 204 -2.01 -11.37 25.05
C LYS A 204 -3.52 -11.57 24.95
N ARG A 205 -4.08 -12.59 25.60
CA ARG A 205 -5.52 -12.89 25.57
C ARG A 205 -6.34 -11.77 26.18
N THR A 206 -5.97 -11.30 27.37
CA THR A 206 -6.66 -10.23 28.07
C THR A 206 -6.61 -8.92 27.27
N GLY A 207 -5.47 -8.58 26.71
CA GLY A 207 -5.34 -7.36 25.90
C GLY A 207 -6.16 -7.41 24.62
N TRP A 208 -6.26 -8.54 23.94
CA TRP A 208 -7.14 -8.69 22.78
C TRP A 208 -8.62 -8.67 23.13
N LEU A 209 -8.99 -8.90 24.40
CA LEU A 209 -10.35 -8.72 24.89
C LEU A 209 -10.64 -7.26 25.30
N ILE A 210 -9.66 -6.61 25.94
CA ILE A 210 -9.81 -5.24 26.45
C ILE A 210 -9.68 -4.20 25.31
N LEU A 211 -8.78 -4.42 24.35
CA LEU A 211 -8.55 -3.45 23.28
C LEU A 211 -9.82 -3.07 22.49
N PRO A 212 -10.68 -3.99 22.03
CA PRO A 212 -11.93 -3.63 21.39
C PRO A 212 -12.85 -2.81 22.28
N VAL A 213 -12.91 -3.12 23.59
CA VAL A 213 -13.70 -2.36 24.56
C VAL A 213 -13.19 -0.91 24.66
N ILE A 214 -11.87 -0.73 24.75
CA ILE A 214 -11.26 0.60 24.76
C ILE A 214 -11.56 1.35 23.47
N LEU A 215 -11.42 0.69 22.30
CA LEU A 215 -11.68 1.31 21.00
C LEU A 215 -13.15 1.73 20.87
N VAL A 216 -14.09 0.90 21.31
CA VAL A 216 -15.52 1.24 21.33
C VAL A 216 -15.79 2.38 22.33
N GLY A 217 -15.16 2.38 23.49
CA GLY A 217 -15.23 3.46 24.47
C GLY A 217 -14.74 4.80 23.90
N ILE A 218 -13.58 4.80 23.24
CA ILE A 218 -13.05 5.99 22.55
C ILE A 218 -14.02 6.46 21.45
N ALA A 219 -14.54 5.55 20.64
CA ALA A 219 -15.50 5.90 19.58
C ALA A 219 -16.77 6.52 20.16
N TYR A 220 -17.26 6.01 21.29
CA TYR A 220 -18.44 6.55 21.95
C TYR A 220 -18.18 7.94 22.56
N LEU A 221 -17.06 8.13 23.26
CA LEU A 221 -16.67 9.41 23.88
C LEU A 221 -16.32 10.50 22.84
N ALA A 222 -15.74 10.09 21.71
CA ALA A 222 -15.38 11.00 20.63
C ALA A 222 -16.48 11.21 19.59
N ARG A 223 -17.72 10.76 19.90
CA ARG A 223 -18.87 10.96 19.04
C ARG A 223 -19.12 12.45 18.84
N VAL A 224 -19.42 12.84 17.60
CA VAL A 224 -19.83 14.21 17.29
C VAL A 224 -21.18 14.47 17.99
N PRO A 225 -21.31 15.55 18.82
CA PRO A 225 -22.54 15.86 19.53
C PRO A 225 -23.76 15.90 18.58
N ASP A 226 -24.91 15.53 19.10
CA ASP A 226 -26.20 15.54 18.39
C ASP A 226 -26.30 14.72 17.11
N THR A 227 -25.34 13.79 16.92
CA THR A 227 -25.37 12.87 15.77
C THR A 227 -25.42 11.41 16.24
N PRO A 228 -26.04 10.48 15.47
CA PRO A 228 -25.96 9.06 15.77
C PRO A 228 -24.52 8.57 15.65
N LEU A 229 -24.11 7.58 16.47
CA LEU A 229 -22.75 7.03 16.44
C LEU A 229 -22.41 6.44 15.06
N VAL A 230 -23.40 5.80 14.42
CA VAL A 230 -23.26 5.27 13.06
C VAL A 230 -24.11 6.12 12.12
N ASN A 231 -23.47 6.68 11.12
CA ASN A 231 -24.13 7.44 10.08
C ASN A 231 -24.37 6.52 8.87
N TYR A 232 -25.63 6.22 8.60
CA TYR A 232 -26.01 5.40 7.47
C TYR A 232 -26.24 6.26 6.22
N PRO A 233 -25.86 5.77 5.05
CA PRO A 233 -26.21 6.43 3.80
C PRO A 233 -27.72 6.31 3.58
N ALA A 234 -28.41 7.43 3.38
CA ALA A 234 -29.82 7.48 3.08
C ALA A 234 -30.07 8.22 1.76
N LEU A 235 -30.95 7.69 0.91
CA LEU A 235 -31.32 8.34 -0.33
C LEU A 235 -32.10 9.63 -0.05
N LYS A 236 -31.52 10.77 -0.41
CA LYS A 236 -32.17 12.09 -0.31
C LYS A 236 -32.14 12.78 -1.68
N GLY A 237 -33.31 12.83 -2.33
CA GLY A 237 -33.43 13.38 -3.69
C GLY A 237 -32.77 12.52 -4.77
N LEU A 238 -31.72 13.01 -5.40
CA LEU A 238 -31.02 12.34 -6.50
C LEU A 238 -29.73 11.62 -6.09
N ASN A 239 -29.38 11.67 -4.79
CA ASN A 239 -28.14 11.10 -4.29
C ASN A 239 -28.27 10.61 -2.85
N PHE A 240 -27.31 9.80 -2.40
CA PHE A 240 -27.20 9.43 -0.99
C PHE A 240 -26.57 10.59 -0.19
N LYS A 241 -27.10 10.81 1.02
CA LYS A 241 -26.52 11.67 2.06
C LYS A 241 -26.25 10.83 3.30
N GLY A 242 -25.20 11.20 4.02
CA GLY A 242 -24.71 10.38 5.16
C GLY A 242 -23.87 9.20 4.70
N GLY A 243 -23.31 8.48 5.69
CA GLY A 243 -22.34 7.42 5.42
C GLY A 243 -21.04 7.94 4.78
N MET A 244 -20.21 7.03 4.31
CA MET A 244 -19.02 7.31 3.54
C MET A 244 -19.23 6.91 2.08
N ARG A 245 -18.77 7.74 1.17
CA ARG A 245 -18.80 7.47 -0.27
C ARG A 245 -17.39 7.12 -0.76
N MET A 246 -17.27 5.98 -1.39
CA MET A 246 -16.11 5.60 -2.17
C MET A 246 -16.43 5.85 -3.66
N PRO A 247 -15.82 6.86 -4.30
CA PRO A 247 -16.19 7.24 -5.67
C PRO A 247 -15.84 6.14 -6.68
N PRO A 248 -16.45 6.17 -7.89
CA PRO A 248 -16.24 5.13 -8.90
C PRO A 248 -14.77 4.94 -9.27
N GLU A 249 -14.03 6.04 -9.37
CA GLU A 249 -12.60 6.05 -9.70
C GLU A 249 -11.79 5.26 -8.68
N LEU A 250 -11.97 5.55 -7.39
CA LEU A 250 -11.29 4.86 -6.29
C LEU A 250 -11.69 3.39 -6.24
N SER A 251 -13.00 3.10 -6.37
CA SER A 251 -13.52 1.72 -6.32
C SER A 251 -12.95 0.86 -7.44
N ALA A 252 -12.97 1.37 -8.66
CA ALA A 252 -12.44 0.68 -9.83
C ALA A 252 -10.94 0.41 -9.75
N LEU A 253 -10.17 1.40 -9.30
CA LEU A 253 -8.73 1.27 -9.13
C LEU A 253 -8.37 0.28 -8.03
N VAL A 254 -9.10 0.27 -6.90
CA VAL A 254 -8.90 -0.73 -5.84
C VAL A 254 -9.16 -2.13 -6.37
N ILE A 255 -10.25 -2.34 -7.15
CA ILE A 255 -10.55 -3.63 -7.77
C ILE A 255 -9.43 -4.03 -8.75
N ALA A 256 -9.02 -3.13 -9.63
CA ALA A 256 -7.97 -3.40 -10.62
C ALA A 256 -6.64 -3.79 -9.95
N ILE A 257 -6.17 -2.98 -8.98
CA ILE A 257 -4.93 -3.24 -8.25
C ILE A 257 -5.03 -4.52 -7.42
N ALA A 258 -6.19 -4.79 -6.81
CA ALA A 258 -6.42 -5.99 -6.01
C ALA A 258 -6.34 -7.27 -6.85
N LEU A 259 -7.00 -7.29 -8.01
CA LEU A 259 -7.01 -8.45 -8.90
C LEU A 259 -5.65 -8.66 -9.57
N TYR A 260 -5.06 -7.60 -10.10
CA TYR A 260 -3.73 -7.63 -10.70
C TYR A 260 -2.67 -8.02 -9.67
N GLY A 261 -2.60 -7.32 -8.54
CA GLY A 261 -1.66 -7.59 -7.47
C GLY A 261 -1.86 -8.96 -6.85
N GLY A 262 -3.12 -9.40 -6.71
CA GLY A 262 -3.48 -10.73 -6.24
C GLY A 262 -2.90 -11.86 -7.09
N ALA A 263 -2.82 -11.66 -8.42
CA ALA A 263 -2.20 -12.63 -9.31
C ALA A 263 -0.67 -12.74 -9.09
N TYR A 264 0.01 -11.60 -8.94
CA TYR A 264 1.46 -11.59 -8.65
C TYR A 264 1.78 -12.13 -7.26
N ILE A 265 1.05 -11.69 -6.24
CA ILE A 265 1.23 -12.18 -4.86
C ILE A 265 0.87 -13.66 -4.77
N GLY A 266 -0.15 -14.13 -5.49
CA GLY A 266 -0.51 -15.53 -5.56
C GLY A 266 0.61 -16.41 -6.09
N GLU A 267 1.35 -15.94 -7.09
CA GLU A 267 2.53 -16.65 -7.59
C GLU A 267 3.67 -16.66 -6.56
N VAL A 268 3.92 -15.54 -5.88
CA VAL A 268 4.91 -15.46 -4.80
C VAL A 268 4.57 -16.42 -3.67
N VAL A 269 3.30 -16.46 -3.24
CA VAL A 269 2.83 -17.38 -2.18
C VAL A 269 2.97 -18.84 -2.63
N ARG A 270 2.59 -19.18 -3.87
CA ARG A 270 2.76 -20.52 -4.44
C ARG A 270 4.24 -20.92 -4.44
N ALA A 271 5.10 -20.07 -4.94
CA ALA A 271 6.55 -20.31 -4.99
C ALA A 271 7.13 -20.56 -3.58
N GLY A 272 6.74 -19.74 -2.60
CA GLY A 272 7.17 -19.91 -1.21
C GLY A 272 6.68 -21.20 -0.57
N LEU A 273 5.44 -21.62 -0.84
CA LEU A 273 4.95 -22.92 -0.36
C LEU A 273 5.67 -24.09 -1.02
N MET A 274 6.10 -23.95 -2.26
CA MET A 274 6.84 -25.00 -2.99
C MET A 274 8.33 -25.01 -2.67
N SER A 275 8.90 -23.91 -2.16
CA SER A 275 10.34 -23.84 -1.78
C SER A 275 10.67 -24.61 -0.51
N VAL A 276 9.67 -25.05 0.26
CA VAL A 276 9.90 -25.82 1.49
C VAL A 276 10.43 -27.20 1.16
N PRO A 277 11.63 -27.59 1.66
CA PRO A 277 12.25 -28.87 1.37
C PRO A 277 11.34 -30.06 1.76
N ARG A 278 11.23 -31.05 0.88
CA ARG A 278 10.41 -32.25 1.12
C ARG A 278 10.81 -32.96 2.39
N GLY A 279 12.11 -33.07 2.69
CA GLY A 279 12.60 -33.73 3.91
C GLY A 279 12.05 -33.12 5.21
N GLN A 280 11.74 -31.81 5.24
CA GLN A 280 11.08 -31.20 6.41
C GLN A 280 9.64 -31.70 6.57
N ILE A 281 8.95 -31.94 5.47
CA ILE A 281 7.58 -32.44 5.46
C ILE A 281 7.58 -33.93 5.86
N GLU A 282 8.50 -34.73 5.31
CA GLU A 282 8.69 -36.15 5.60
C GLU A 282 9.08 -36.37 7.07
N ALA A 283 10.01 -35.59 7.60
CA ALA A 283 10.36 -35.59 9.01
C ALA A 283 9.14 -35.35 9.92
N GLY A 284 8.26 -34.43 9.51
CA GLY A 284 6.98 -34.19 10.20
C GLY A 284 6.10 -35.45 10.23
N PHE A 285 6.00 -36.19 9.12
CA PHE A 285 5.23 -37.43 9.05
C PHE A 285 5.84 -38.56 9.91
N VAL A 286 7.16 -38.71 9.86
CA VAL A 286 7.88 -39.72 10.67
C VAL A 286 7.67 -39.48 12.17
N ASN A 287 7.57 -38.19 12.59
CA ASN A 287 7.25 -37.82 13.98
C ASN A 287 5.74 -37.89 14.30
N GLY A 288 4.91 -38.50 13.47
CA GLY A 288 3.48 -38.71 13.72
C GLY A 288 2.61 -37.44 13.62
N LEU A 289 3.11 -36.34 13.04
CA LEU A 289 2.33 -35.12 12.90
C LEU A 289 1.24 -35.29 11.83
N LYS A 290 0.02 -34.85 12.14
CA LYS A 290 -1.08 -34.79 11.18
C LYS A 290 -0.81 -33.69 10.11
N ASN A 291 -1.35 -33.86 8.91
CA ASN A 291 -1.21 -32.91 7.78
C ASN A 291 -1.42 -31.43 8.17
N TYR A 292 -2.43 -31.13 9.00
CA TYR A 292 -2.69 -29.78 9.48
C TYR A 292 -1.52 -29.21 10.32
N HIS A 293 -0.93 -30.02 11.21
CA HIS A 293 0.22 -29.60 12.01
C HIS A 293 1.49 -29.43 11.16
N ILE A 294 1.71 -30.30 10.19
CA ILE A 294 2.81 -30.17 9.23
C ILE A 294 2.65 -28.87 8.43
N PHE A 295 1.44 -28.59 7.93
CA PHE A 295 1.16 -27.36 7.22
C PHE A 295 1.37 -26.11 8.10
N SER A 296 0.71 -26.06 9.28
CA SER A 296 0.68 -24.87 10.14
C SER A 296 1.99 -24.62 10.91
N ARG A 297 2.72 -25.67 11.31
CA ARG A 297 3.92 -25.56 12.17
C ARG A 297 5.24 -25.68 11.41
N ILE A 298 5.25 -26.29 10.22
CA ILE A 298 6.46 -26.52 9.43
C ILE A 298 6.38 -25.71 8.12
N ARG A 299 5.41 -26.07 7.24
CA ARG A 299 5.37 -25.54 5.88
C ARG A 299 5.06 -24.04 5.83
N LEU A 300 4.03 -23.58 6.52
CA LEU A 300 3.59 -22.20 6.49
C LEU A 300 4.65 -21.21 7.07
N PRO A 301 5.27 -21.46 8.24
CA PRO A 301 6.29 -20.57 8.76
C PRO A 301 7.54 -20.47 7.87
N LEU A 302 7.96 -21.57 7.26
CA LEU A 302 9.08 -21.60 6.32
C LEU A 302 8.74 -20.85 5.02
N ALA A 303 7.54 -21.09 4.47
CA ALA A 303 7.06 -20.40 3.29
C ALA A 303 6.96 -18.88 3.50
N ILE A 304 6.39 -18.41 4.63
CA ILE A 304 6.30 -16.98 4.95
C ILE A 304 7.67 -16.32 4.89
N ARG A 305 8.70 -16.94 5.45
CA ARG A 305 10.06 -16.42 5.43
C ARG A 305 10.63 -16.32 4.01
N ALA A 306 10.37 -17.33 3.19
CA ALA A 306 10.84 -17.37 1.80
C ALA A 306 10.15 -16.30 0.93
N VAL A 307 8.90 -15.94 1.19
CA VAL A 307 8.14 -14.99 0.37
C VAL A 307 8.33 -13.52 0.77
N LEU A 308 8.73 -13.23 2.01
CA LEU A 308 8.81 -11.84 2.51
C LEU A 308 9.65 -10.88 1.66
N PRO A 309 10.86 -11.26 1.19
CA PRO A 309 11.64 -10.37 0.32
C PRO A 309 10.91 -10.07 -1.00
N SER A 310 10.31 -11.09 -1.62
CA SER A 310 9.56 -10.94 -2.87
C SER A 310 8.27 -10.13 -2.67
N LEU A 311 7.58 -10.29 -1.54
CA LEU A 311 6.40 -9.48 -1.18
C LEU A 311 6.76 -8.00 -1.05
N THR A 312 7.92 -7.67 -0.49
CA THR A 312 8.38 -6.28 -0.40
C THR A 312 8.43 -5.63 -1.77
N ASN A 313 9.03 -6.31 -2.75
CA ASN A 313 9.10 -5.82 -4.13
C ASN A 313 7.70 -5.65 -4.75
N GLN A 314 6.79 -6.62 -4.51
CA GLN A 314 5.42 -6.52 -5.01
C GLN A 314 4.67 -5.33 -4.41
N TYR A 315 4.80 -5.07 -3.12
CA TYR A 315 4.13 -3.95 -2.45
C TYR A 315 4.65 -2.60 -2.96
N VAL A 316 5.96 -2.47 -3.16
CA VAL A 316 6.55 -1.27 -3.78
C VAL A 316 6.05 -1.08 -5.22
N GLN A 317 5.94 -2.16 -6.00
CA GLN A 317 5.40 -2.09 -7.36
C GLN A 317 3.92 -1.67 -7.37
N LEU A 318 3.09 -2.26 -6.50
CA LEU A 318 1.67 -1.91 -6.40
C LEU A 318 1.45 -0.46 -5.94
N MET A 319 2.30 0.04 -5.04
CA MET A 319 2.24 1.44 -4.63
C MET A 319 2.59 2.40 -5.78
N LYS A 320 3.56 2.07 -6.62
CA LYS A 320 3.86 2.85 -7.83
C LYS A 320 2.74 2.74 -8.88
N ALA A 321 2.07 1.59 -8.94
CA ALA A 321 0.98 1.35 -9.88
C ALA A 321 -0.26 2.22 -9.62
N THR A 322 -0.38 2.86 -8.45
CA THR A 322 -1.47 3.80 -8.17
C THR A 322 -1.50 4.98 -9.15
N THR A 323 -0.36 5.33 -9.76
CA THR A 323 -0.25 6.40 -10.78
C THR A 323 -1.14 6.20 -12.00
N ILE A 324 -1.65 4.98 -12.24
CA ILE A 324 -2.68 4.76 -13.27
C ILE A 324 -3.99 5.52 -12.96
N GLY A 325 -4.14 6.02 -11.74
CA GLY A 325 -5.29 6.81 -11.32
C GLY A 325 -5.60 7.99 -12.22
N ILE A 326 -4.57 8.60 -12.81
CA ILE A 326 -4.71 9.72 -13.76
C ILE A 326 -5.60 9.38 -14.95
N VAL A 327 -5.59 8.12 -15.41
CA VAL A 327 -6.35 7.69 -16.60
C VAL A 327 -7.86 7.70 -16.37
N VAL A 328 -8.28 7.46 -15.13
CA VAL A 328 -9.71 7.49 -14.75
C VAL A 328 -10.08 8.76 -13.98
N GLY A 329 -9.16 9.73 -13.88
CA GLY A 329 -9.39 11.01 -13.20
C GLY A 329 -9.37 10.93 -11.67
N PHE A 330 -8.71 9.91 -11.09
CA PHE A 330 -8.54 9.83 -9.64
C PHE A 330 -7.42 10.76 -9.18
N SER A 331 -7.71 11.57 -8.17
CA SER A 331 -6.84 12.63 -7.63
C SER A 331 -5.71 12.08 -6.76
N ASP A 332 -4.88 11.18 -7.32
CA ASP A 332 -3.66 10.72 -6.67
C ASP A 332 -2.54 11.77 -6.72
N PHE A 333 -1.41 11.47 -6.11
CA PHE A 333 -0.27 12.38 -6.06
C PHE A 333 0.27 12.71 -7.45
N PHE A 334 0.28 11.74 -8.38
CA PHE A 334 0.74 11.96 -9.73
C PHE A 334 -0.20 12.88 -10.52
N MET A 335 -1.52 12.66 -10.46
CA MET A 335 -2.51 13.52 -11.10
C MET A 335 -2.46 14.95 -10.56
N ILE A 336 -2.39 15.11 -9.23
CA ILE A 336 -2.32 16.43 -8.60
C ILE A 336 -1.06 17.18 -9.02
N ILE A 337 0.10 16.54 -9.03
CA ILE A 337 1.34 17.16 -9.49
C ILE A 337 1.25 17.50 -10.98
N SER A 338 0.75 16.61 -11.82
CA SER A 338 0.58 16.87 -13.26
C SER A 338 -0.32 18.07 -13.53
N THR A 339 -1.44 18.16 -12.82
CA THR A 339 -2.33 19.34 -12.91
C THR A 339 -1.65 20.60 -12.39
N SER A 340 -0.91 20.50 -11.29
CA SER A 340 -0.15 21.63 -10.73
C SER A 340 0.91 22.16 -11.70
N ILE A 341 1.60 21.28 -12.44
CA ILE A 341 2.55 21.67 -13.49
C ILE A 341 1.82 22.49 -14.56
N ASN A 342 0.69 22.00 -15.05
CA ASN A 342 -0.08 22.68 -16.09
C ASN A 342 -0.62 24.06 -15.63
N GLN A 343 -0.95 24.20 -14.34
CA GLN A 343 -1.53 25.43 -13.80
C GLN A 343 -0.47 26.45 -13.36
N SER A 344 0.65 26.01 -12.81
CA SER A 344 1.68 26.90 -12.25
C SER A 344 2.88 27.14 -13.18
N GLY A 345 3.11 26.26 -14.17
CA GLY A 345 4.30 26.26 -15.00
C GLY A 345 5.58 25.77 -14.31
N GLN A 346 5.53 25.45 -13.00
CA GLN A 346 6.70 25.07 -12.18
C GLN A 346 7.02 23.57 -12.38
N THR A 347 7.60 23.23 -13.52
CA THR A 347 7.79 21.82 -13.92
C THR A 347 8.85 21.11 -13.10
N LEU A 348 10.04 21.71 -12.91
CA LEU A 348 11.18 21.05 -12.27
C LEU A 348 10.95 20.82 -10.77
N GLU A 349 10.44 21.85 -10.09
CA GLU A 349 10.13 21.80 -8.67
C GLU A 349 9.08 20.74 -8.38
N LEU A 350 8.03 20.71 -9.18
CA LEU A 350 6.93 19.74 -9.02
C LEU A 350 7.36 18.31 -9.36
N LEU A 351 8.19 18.11 -10.38
CA LEU A 351 8.78 16.81 -10.65
C LEU A 351 9.71 16.36 -9.52
N ALA A 352 10.52 17.26 -8.96
CA ALA A 352 11.36 16.94 -7.81
C ALA A 352 10.51 16.54 -6.58
N ILE A 353 9.42 17.25 -6.32
CA ILE A 353 8.45 16.89 -5.26
C ILE A 353 7.81 15.53 -5.53
N LEU A 354 7.41 15.25 -6.78
CA LEU A 354 6.84 13.96 -7.18
C LEU A 354 7.82 12.81 -6.92
N MET A 355 9.05 12.96 -7.40
CA MET A 355 10.10 11.96 -7.21
C MET A 355 10.41 11.74 -5.73
N GLY A 356 10.57 12.85 -4.97
CA GLY A 356 10.81 12.81 -3.53
C GLY A 356 9.68 12.13 -2.76
N GLY A 357 8.43 12.43 -3.09
CA GLY A 357 7.26 11.85 -2.46
C GLY A 357 7.17 10.33 -2.70
N PHE A 358 7.30 9.87 -3.95
CA PHE A 358 7.32 8.43 -4.22
C PHE A 358 8.55 7.73 -3.63
N LEU A 359 9.72 8.37 -3.62
CA LEU A 359 10.92 7.83 -2.96
C LEU A 359 10.65 7.64 -1.46
N MET A 360 10.10 8.63 -0.78
CA MET A 360 9.77 8.56 0.65
C MET A 360 8.77 7.44 0.94
N ILE A 361 7.69 7.32 0.16
CA ILE A 361 6.70 6.23 0.31
C ILE A 361 7.40 4.86 0.15
N ASN A 362 8.16 4.67 -0.91
CA ASN A 362 8.79 3.39 -1.22
C ASN A 362 9.86 3.01 -0.19
N LEU A 363 10.66 3.97 0.28
CA LEU A 363 11.63 3.74 1.36
C LEU A 363 10.93 3.37 2.67
N THR A 364 9.79 3.99 2.97
CA THR A 364 8.99 3.65 4.17
C THR A 364 8.47 2.21 4.08
N ILE A 365 7.91 1.80 2.94
CA ILE A 365 7.47 0.41 2.73
C ILE A 365 8.65 -0.57 2.88
N ALA A 366 9.77 -0.28 2.22
CA ALA A 366 10.96 -1.12 2.30
C ALA A 366 11.50 -1.22 3.73
N PHE A 367 11.53 -0.12 4.47
CA PHE A 367 11.97 -0.09 5.88
C PHE A 367 11.07 -0.93 6.78
N VAL A 368 9.75 -0.77 6.65
CA VAL A 368 8.76 -1.56 7.42
C VAL A 368 8.90 -3.05 7.10
N MET A 369 8.95 -3.41 5.82
CA MET A 369 9.06 -4.81 5.39
C MET A 369 10.39 -5.44 5.79
N ASN A 370 11.51 -4.71 5.69
CA ASN A 370 12.82 -5.18 6.16
C ASN A 370 12.83 -5.40 7.67
N THR A 371 12.17 -4.53 8.43
CA THR A 371 12.04 -4.70 9.88
C THR A 371 11.23 -5.95 10.23
N ILE A 372 10.16 -6.22 9.50
CA ILE A 372 9.36 -7.45 9.64
C ILE A 372 10.22 -8.67 9.28
N ASN A 373 10.94 -8.61 8.15
CA ASN A 373 11.79 -9.71 7.67
C ASN A 373 12.88 -10.05 8.69
N LYS A 374 13.59 -9.06 9.24
CA LYS A 374 14.59 -9.27 10.29
C LYS A 374 14.03 -9.94 11.56
N LYS A 375 12.79 -9.61 11.96
CA LYS A 375 12.13 -10.22 13.12
C LYS A 375 11.71 -11.68 12.91
N ILE A 376 11.45 -12.07 11.66
CA ILE A 376 10.96 -13.42 11.30
C ILE A 376 12.13 -14.33 10.86
N ALA A 377 13.30 -13.77 10.53
CA ALA A 377 14.49 -14.52 10.14
C ALA A 377 14.93 -15.51 11.24
N ILE A 378 15.38 -16.70 10.82
CA ILE A 378 15.96 -17.67 11.76
C ILE A 378 17.40 -17.26 12.03
N LYS A 379 17.77 -17.10 13.32
CA LYS A 379 19.16 -16.91 13.71
C LYS A 379 19.97 -18.15 13.27
N GLY A 380 20.97 -17.96 12.41
CA GLY A 380 21.87 -19.03 11.94
C GLY A 380 21.59 -19.57 10.52
N TYR A 381 20.55 -19.11 9.83
CA TYR A 381 20.30 -19.45 8.43
C TYR A 381 20.46 -18.18 7.58
N GLU A 382 21.70 -17.72 7.41
CA GLU A 382 22.00 -16.73 6.39
C GLU A 382 22.04 -17.43 5.04
N VAL A 383 21.04 -17.17 4.20
CA VAL A 383 21.18 -17.44 2.77
C VAL A 383 22.25 -16.50 2.27
N LYS A 384 23.47 -17.00 2.05
CA LYS A 384 24.49 -16.27 1.32
C LYS A 384 23.92 -15.98 -0.07
N SER A 385 23.57 -14.72 -0.29
CA SER A 385 23.25 -14.15 -1.60
C SER A 385 24.51 -13.93 -2.41
#